data_d2e31230267f29c3d8ccc65a2a9e061e
#
_entry.id   d2e31230267f29c3d8ccc65a2a9e061e
#
_cell.length_a   1.000
_cell.length_b   1.000
_cell.length_c   1.000
_cell.angle_alpha   90.00
_cell.angle_beta   90.00
_cell.angle_gamma   90.00
#
_symmetry.space_group_name_H-M   'P 1'
#
loop_
_entity.id
_entity.type
_entity.pdbx_description
1 polymer ?
#
loop_
_entity_poly.entity_id
_entity_poly.type
_entity_poly.pdbx_seq_one_letter_code
_entity_poly.pdbx_strand_id
1 'polypeptide(L)'
;MATPAQWIEGARPRTLGAAVAPVIVGTAVASTVGPTTWWRALCALVVALSFQVGVNFANDYSDGVRGTDAERRGPLRLTATGLATPAQVRLAAVLSLLVGAIAGLVLALAVNPWLILFGAVLIAAAVLYTGGPRPYGYAGLGEVMVLACF
;
A
#
# COMPACT_ATOMS: atom_id res chain seq x y z
N MET A 1 -5.41 -22.40 8.49
CA MET A 1 -4.81 -21.09 8.83
C MET A 1 -3.58 -20.87 7.98
N ALA A 2 -3.43 -19.69 7.42
CA ALA A 2 -2.26 -19.37 6.60
C ALA A 2 -0.97 -19.40 7.43
N THR A 3 0.10 -19.93 6.86
CA THR A 3 1.44 -19.95 7.44
C THR A 3 2.11 -18.57 7.32
N PRO A 4 3.14 -18.26 8.13
CA PRO A 4 3.89 -17.01 7.97
C PRO A 4 4.42 -16.79 6.55
N ALA A 5 4.90 -17.85 5.89
CA ALA A 5 5.37 -17.79 4.52
C ALA A 5 4.26 -17.36 3.53
N GLN A 6 3.04 -17.86 3.72
CA GLN A 6 1.89 -17.48 2.90
C GLN A 6 1.45 -16.02 3.15
N TRP A 7 1.56 -15.52 4.39
CA TRP A 7 1.32 -14.11 4.68
C TRP A 7 2.36 -13.21 4.00
N ILE A 8 3.63 -13.60 4.01
CA ILE A 8 4.69 -12.89 3.29
C ILE A 8 4.41 -12.90 1.78
N GLU A 9 4.01 -14.04 1.22
CA GLU A 9 3.66 -14.13 -0.20
C GLU A 9 2.44 -13.26 -0.54
N GLY A 10 1.42 -13.22 0.32
CA GLY A 10 0.26 -12.34 0.18
C GLY A 10 0.61 -10.85 0.23
N ALA A 11 1.63 -10.46 0.99
CA ALA A 11 2.17 -9.10 0.99
C ALA A 11 2.84 -8.71 -0.34
N ARG A 12 3.10 -9.69 -1.22
CA ARG A 12 3.69 -9.54 -2.56
C ARG A 12 5.07 -8.86 -2.57
N PRO A 13 6.12 -9.51 -2.04
CA PRO A 13 7.48 -8.94 -1.96
C PRO A 13 8.02 -8.42 -3.30
N ARG A 14 7.61 -9.03 -4.41
CA ARG A 14 8.01 -8.63 -5.77
C ARG A 14 7.56 -7.21 -6.14
N THR A 15 6.54 -6.68 -5.49
CA THR A 15 6.03 -5.31 -5.73
C THR A 15 6.68 -4.27 -4.83
N LEU A 16 7.41 -4.68 -3.79
CA LEU A 16 8.02 -3.75 -2.84
C LEU A 16 9.15 -2.91 -3.45
N GLY A 17 9.77 -3.39 -4.53
CA GLY A 17 10.74 -2.60 -5.28
C GLY A 17 10.18 -1.28 -5.79
N ALA A 18 8.90 -1.27 -6.22
CA ALA A 18 8.22 -0.04 -6.66
C ALA A 18 8.03 0.98 -5.53
N ALA A 19 7.89 0.51 -4.27
CA ALA A 19 7.80 1.38 -3.11
C ALA A 19 9.18 1.90 -2.64
N VAL A 20 10.22 1.09 -2.76
CA VAL A 20 11.58 1.42 -2.30
C VAL A 20 12.28 2.39 -3.25
N ALA A 21 12.14 2.19 -4.56
CA ALA A 21 12.86 2.95 -5.58
C ALA A 21 12.65 4.48 -5.47
N PRO A 22 11.43 5.03 -5.37
CA PRO A 22 11.23 6.47 -5.27
C PRO A 22 11.82 7.05 -3.98
N VAL A 23 11.84 6.29 -2.88
CA VAL A 23 12.45 6.74 -1.61
C VAL A 23 13.96 6.84 -1.75
N ILE A 24 14.60 5.86 -2.39
CA ILE A 24 16.06 5.91 -2.65
C ILE A 24 16.39 7.09 -3.56
N VAL A 25 15.67 7.24 -4.67
CA VAL A 25 15.91 8.35 -5.62
C VAL A 25 15.67 9.70 -4.96
N GLY A 26 14.55 9.87 -4.25
CA GLY A 26 14.25 11.12 -3.53
C GLY A 26 15.30 11.45 -2.46
N THR A 27 15.78 10.44 -1.73
CA THR A 27 16.83 10.63 -0.73
C THR A 27 18.16 11.00 -1.38
N ALA A 28 18.52 10.37 -2.50
CA ALA A 28 19.71 10.70 -3.26
C ALA A 28 19.67 12.14 -3.81
N VAL A 29 18.53 12.55 -4.37
CA VAL A 29 18.35 13.94 -4.83
C VAL A 29 18.44 14.91 -3.65
N ALA A 30 17.80 14.63 -2.52
CA ALA A 30 17.88 15.50 -1.33
C ALA A 30 19.32 15.67 -0.84
N SER A 31 20.16 14.63 -0.93
CA SER A 31 21.57 14.69 -0.51
C SER A 31 22.44 15.62 -1.38
N THR A 32 22.01 15.96 -2.59
CA THR A 32 22.71 16.91 -3.44
C THR A 32 22.44 18.37 -3.08
N VAL A 33 21.35 18.62 -2.33
CA VAL A 33 20.89 19.98 -1.98
C VAL A 33 21.29 20.35 -0.56
N GLY A 34 21.55 19.37 0.30
CA GLY A 34 21.93 19.60 1.71
C GLY A 34 22.16 18.30 2.49
N PRO A 35 22.40 18.40 3.79
CA PRO A 35 22.66 17.23 4.63
C PRO A 35 21.44 16.33 4.71
N THR A 36 21.65 15.04 4.46
CA THR A 36 20.57 14.04 4.50
C THR A 36 20.04 13.82 5.91
N THR A 37 18.75 13.96 6.06
CA THR A 37 18.05 13.70 7.32
C THR A 37 17.52 12.25 7.32
N TRP A 38 18.36 11.31 7.72
CA TRP A 38 18.13 9.85 7.59
C TRP A 38 16.84 9.34 8.22
N TRP A 39 16.42 9.92 9.35
CA TRP A 39 15.15 9.50 9.97
C TRP A 39 13.95 9.84 9.09
N ARG A 40 13.99 10.94 8.31
CA ARG A 40 12.93 11.29 7.35
C ARG A 40 12.87 10.29 6.19
N ALA A 41 14.04 9.89 5.68
CA ALA A 41 14.13 8.86 4.65
C ALA A 41 13.59 7.51 5.18
N LEU A 42 13.91 7.16 6.42
CA LEU A 42 13.38 5.94 7.06
C LEU A 42 11.86 6.01 7.24
N CYS A 43 11.31 7.11 7.73
CA CYS A 43 9.86 7.29 7.82
C CYS A 43 9.20 7.20 6.43
N ALA A 44 9.77 7.84 5.40
CA ALA A 44 9.27 7.74 4.03
C ALA A 44 9.27 6.30 3.52
N LEU A 45 10.31 5.53 3.83
CA LEU A 45 10.38 4.11 3.50
C LEU A 45 9.30 3.29 4.21
N VAL A 46 9.08 3.56 5.51
CA VAL A 46 7.99 2.92 6.27
C VAL A 46 6.63 3.24 5.66
N VAL A 47 6.38 4.50 5.30
CA VAL A 47 5.14 4.91 4.61
C VAL A 47 4.97 4.11 3.31
N ALA A 48 5.98 4.14 2.44
CA ALA A 48 5.90 3.52 1.12
C ALA A 48 5.69 1.99 1.21
N LEU A 49 6.45 1.30 2.05
CA LEU A 49 6.33 -0.15 2.25
C LEU A 49 4.99 -0.53 2.88
N SER A 50 4.56 0.20 3.92
CA SER A 50 3.31 -0.08 4.61
C SER A 50 2.10 0.15 3.72
N PHE A 51 2.10 1.18 2.88
CA PHE A 51 1.03 1.43 1.92
C PHE A 51 1.02 0.37 0.83
N GLN A 52 2.17 -0.01 0.29
CA GLN A 52 2.25 -1.07 -0.72
C GLN A 52 1.70 -2.40 -0.20
N VAL A 53 2.09 -2.81 1.01
CA VAL A 53 1.57 -4.03 1.66
C VAL A 53 0.09 -3.89 1.98
N GLY A 54 -0.33 -2.75 2.51
CA GLY A 54 -1.73 -2.46 2.85
C GLY A 54 -2.65 -2.54 1.63
N VAL A 55 -2.25 -1.96 0.49
CA VAL A 55 -2.99 -2.04 -0.77
C VAL A 55 -3.04 -3.47 -1.30
N ASN A 56 -1.94 -4.24 -1.20
CA ASN A 56 -1.93 -5.64 -1.63
C ASN A 56 -2.95 -6.48 -0.85
N PHE A 57 -3.02 -6.32 0.48
CA PHE A 57 -4.02 -7.01 1.30
C PHE A 57 -5.45 -6.45 1.10
N ALA A 58 -5.62 -5.15 0.90
CA ALA A 58 -6.92 -4.56 0.60
C ALA A 58 -7.51 -5.09 -0.71
N ASN A 59 -6.66 -5.24 -1.73
CA ASN A 59 -7.04 -5.83 -3.01
C ASN A 59 -7.37 -7.32 -2.87
N ASP A 60 -6.55 -8.10 -2.12
CA ASP A 60 -6.83 -9.51 -1.82
C ASP A 60 -8.20 -9.67 -1.13
N TYR A 61 -8.46 -8.87 -0.09
CA TYR A 61 -9.74 -8.87 0.60
C TYR A 61 -10.91 -8.54 -0.34
N SER A 62 -10.82 -7.43 -1.07
CA SER A 62 -11.93 -6.93 -1.89
C SER A 62 -12.25 -7.85 -3.07
N ASP A 63 -11.22 -8.31 -3.77
CA ASP A 63 -11.36 -9.22 -4.91
C ASP A 63 -11.86 -10.60 -4.46
N GLY A 64 -11.34 -11.09 -3.33
CA GLY A 64 -11.75 -12.38 -2.76
C GLY A 64 -13.21 -12.40 -2.29
N VAL A 65 -13.68 -11.31 -1.64
CA VAL A 65 -15.09 -11.20 -1.21
C VAL A 65 -16.04 -11.07 -2.41
N ARG A 66 -15.60 -10.47 -3.51
CA ARG A 66 -16.40 -10.31 -4.74
C ARG A 66 -16.34 -11.52 -5.66
N GLY A 67 -15.44 -12.47 -5.38
CA GLY A 67 -15.24 -13.66 -6.22
C GLY A 67 -14.53 -13.39 -7.56
N THR A 68 -13.98 -12.20 -7.76
CA THR A 68 -13.28 -11.83 -9.01
C THR A 68 -11.97 -12.58 -9.19
N ASP A 69 -11.42 -13.16 -8.12
CA ASP A 69 -10.18 -13.94 -8.14
C ASP A 69 -10.40 -15.45 -8.32
N ALA A 70 -11.64 -15.94 -8.44
CA ALA A 70 -11.95 -17.38 -8.47
C ALA A 70 -11.31 -18.12 -9.66
N GLU A 71 -11.12 -17.45 -10.80
CA GLU A 71 -10.52 -18.02 -12.02
C GLU A 71 -9.18 -17.38 -12.40
N ARG A 72 -8.67 -16.48 -11.55
CA ARG A 72 -7.49 -15.71 -11.87
C ARG A 72 -6.20 -16.50 -11.66
N ARG A 73 -5.37 -16.58 -12.69
CA ARG A 73 -3.99 -17.06 -12.58
C ARG A 73 -3.09 -15.91 -12.14
N GLY A 74 -2.40 -16.04 -10.99
CA GLY A 74 -1.55 -14.96 -10.47
C GLY A 74 -0.95 -15.25 -9.10
N PRO A 75 -0.40 -14.25 -8.41
CA PRO A 75 0.15 -14.39 -7.06
C PRO A 75 -0.88 -14.94 -6.08
N LEU A 76 -0.40 -15.59 -5.01
CA LEU A 76 -1.23 -16.13 -3.95
C LEU A 76 -2.25 -15.11 -3.45
N ARG A 77 -3.51 -15.54 -3.31
CA ARG A 77 -4.62 -14.78 -2.76
C ARG A 77 -5.14 -15.48 -1.50
N LEU A 78 -4.88 -14.91 -0.35
CA LEU A 78 -5.23 -15.53 0.94
C LEU A 78 -6.73 -15.70 1.12
N THR A 79 -7.53 -14.71 0.67
CA THR A 79 -8.98 -14.73 0.75
C THR A 79 -9.60 -15.72 -0.23
N ALA A 80 -9.24 -15.64 -1.51
CA ALA A 80 -9.82 -16.49 -2.56
C ALA A 80 -9.47 -17.97 -2.38
N THR A 81 -8.29 -18.27 -1.86
CA THR A 81 -7.85 -19.64 -1.56
C THR A 81 -8.39 -20.20 -0.24
N GLY A 82 -9.05 -19.38 0.57
CA GLY A 82 -9.54 -19.78 1.90
C GLY A 82 -8.44 -20.01 2.95
N LEU A 83 -7.19 -19.65 2.66
CA LEU A 83 -6.06 -19.79 3.59
C LEU A 83 -6.19 -18.87 4.80
N ALA A 84 -6.76 -17.67 4.59
CA ALA A 84 -7.11 -16.74 5.65
C ALA A 84 -8.56 -16.27 5.48
N THR A 85 -9.22 -15.94 6.59
CA THR A 85 -10.57 -15.38 6.52
C THR A 85 -10.53 -13.95 5.96
N PRO A 86 -11.60 -13.49 5.29
CA PRO A 86 -11.70 -12.10 4.82
C PRO A 86 -11.44 -11.07 5.94
N ALA A 87 -11.90 -11.36 7.16
CA ALA A 87 -11.68 -10.49 8.32
C ALA A 87 -10.21 -10.37 8.70
N GLN A 88 -9.46 -11.47 8.64
CA GLN A 88 -8.01 -11.46 8.91
C GLN A 88 -7.23 -10.67 7.86
N VAL A 89 -7.54 -10.85 6.58
CA VAL A 89 -6.88 -10.14 5.48
C VAL A 89 -7.22 -8.64 5.53
N ARG A 90 -8.50 -8.30 5.80
CA ARG A 90 -8.90 -6.90 6.01
C ARG A 90 -8.17 -6.27 7.20
N LEU A 91 -8.02 -6.99 8.31
CA LEU A 91 -7.27 -6.50 9.47
C LEU A 91 -5.80 -6.24 9.12
N ALA A 92 -5.15 -7.15 8.39
CA ALA A 92 -3.78 -6.96 7.93
C ALA A 92 -3.64 -5.72 7.03
N ALA A 93 -4.60 -5.48 6.12
CA ALA A 93 -4.64 -4.27 5.30
C ALA A 93 -4.74 -3.01 6.16
N VAL A 94 -5.70 -2.97 7.10
CA VAL A 94 -5.92 -1.83 8.00
C VAL A 94 -4.68 -1.54 8.85
N LEU A 95 -4.09 -2.57 9.46
CA LEU A 95 -2.90 -2.41 10.30
C LEU A 95 -1.71 -1.89 9.48
N SER A 96 -1.51 -2.40 8.26
CA SER A 96 -0.44 -1.91 7.38
C SER A 96 -0.66 -0.44 7.01
N LEU A 97 -1.87 -0.06 6.59
CA LEU A 97 -2.19 1.34 6.27
C LEU A 97 -2.06 2.25 7.49
N LEU A 98 -2.43 1.78 8.69
CA LEU A 98 -2.30 2.54 9.93
C LEU A 98 -0.83 2.81 10.28
N VAL A 99 0.05 1.82 10.14
CA VAL A 99 1.50 2.01 10.34
C VAL A 99 2.04 3.07 9.39
N GLY A 100 1.67 3.00 8.11
CA GLY A 100 2.04 4.01 7.13
C GLY A 100 1.48 5.40 7.45
N ALA A 101 0.22 5.48 7.89
CA ALA A 101 -0.42 6.74 8.28
C ALA A 101 0.25 7.39 9.48
N ILE A 102 0.64 6.61 10.50
CA ILE A 102 1.37 7.13 11.68
C ILE A 102 2.75 7.66 11.25
N ALA A 103 3.52 6.91 10.48
CA ALA A 103 4.81 7.37 9.98
C ALA A 103 4.67 8.61 9.08
N GLY A 104 3.63 8.65 8.24
CA GLY A 104 3.31 9.80 7.39
C GLY A 104 2.91 11.03 8.20
N LEU A 105 2.16 10.85 9.30
CA LEU A 105 1.80 11.95 10.21
C LEU A 105 3.05 12.53 10.89
N VAL A 106 3.96 11.68 11.36
CA VAL A 106 5.24 12.14 11.92
C VAL A 106 6.02 12.98 10.91
N LEU A 107 6.11 12.54 9.66
CA LEU A 107 6.74 13.31 8.58
C LEU A 107 6.02 14.63 8.33
N ALA A 108 4.70 14.60 8.23
CA ALA A 108 3.90 15.78 7.92
C ALA A 108 4.07 16.86 8.98
N LEU A 109 4.03 16.51 10.25
CA LEU A 109 4.22 17.45 11.37
C LEU A 109 5.64 18.02 11.41
N ALA A 110 6.63 17.25 10.99
CA ALA A 110 8.04 17.67 11.03
C ALA A 110 8.50 18.44 9.79
N VAL A 111 7.79 18.30 8.66
CA VAL A 111 8.21 18.88 7.37
C VAL A 111 7.22 19.90 6.85
N ASN A 112 5.97 19.47 6.62
CA ASN A 112 4.92 20.33 6.08
C ASN A 112 3.53 19.74 6.37
N PRO A 113 2.65 20.41 7.12
CA PRO A 113 1.31 19.92 7.43
C PRO A 113 0.42 19.62 6.21
N TRP A 114 0.66 20.23 5.06
CA TRP A 114 -0.06 19.90 3.82
C TRP A 114 0.09 18.45 3.39
N LEU A 115 1.15 17.78 3.82
CA LEU A 115 1.34 16.35 3.61
C LEU A 115 0.23 15.50 4.26
N ILE A 116 -0.45 16.00 5.28
CA ILE A 116 -1.61 15.32 5.91
C ILE A 116 -2.75 15.22 4.89
N LEU A 117 -3.08 16.33 4.23
CA LEU A 117 -4.14 16.35 3.22
C LEU A 117 -3.77 15.44 2.04
N PHE A 118 -2.54 15.53 1.57
CA PHE A 118 -2.03 14.69 0.48
C PHE A 118 -2.09 13.20 0.86
N GLY A 119 -1.62 12.82 2.07
CA GLY A 119 -1.70 11.46 2.58
C GLY A 119 -3.13 10.95 2.71
N ALA A 120 -4.06 11.78 3.17
CA ALA A 120 -5.48 11.42 3.27
C ALA A 120 -6.08 11.12 1.88
N VAL A 121 -5.75 11.91 0.86
CA VAL A 121 -6.17 11.67 -0.53
C VAL A 121 -5.59 10.35 -1.05
N LEU A 122 -4.31 10.07 -0.80
CA LEU A 122 -3.68 8.81 -1.22
C LEU A 122 -4.29 7.59 -0.53
N ILE A 123 -4.60 7.67 0.78
CA ILE A 123 -5.28 6.59 1.50
C ILE A 123 -6.68 6.37 0.92
N ALA A 124 -7.44 7.44 0.67
CA ALA A 124 -8.75 7.35 0.05
C ALA A 124 -8.67 6.70 -1.34
N ALA A 125 -7.72 7.12 -2.17
CA ALA A 125 -7.47 6.51 -3.48
C ALA A 125 -7.15 5.02 -3.36
N ALA A 126 -6.28 4.63 -2.43
CA ALA A 126 -5.92 3.24 -2.20
C ALA A 126 -7.12 2.37 -1.77
N VAL A 127 -7.94 2.88 -0.85
CA VAL A 127 -9.13 2.16 -0.35
C VAL A 127 -10.21 2.06 -1.43
N LEU A 128 -10.44 3.11 -2.20
CA LEU A 128 -11.49 3.15 -3.23
C LEU A 128 -11.07 2.45 -4.53
N TYR A 129 -9.80 2.04 -4.66
CA TYR A 129 -9.32 1.33 -5.85
C TYR A 129 -10.09 0.03 -6.08
N THR A 130 -10.19 -0.84 -5.09
CA THR A 130 -10.97 -2.08 -5.14
C THR A 130 -12.12 -2.11 -4.12
N GLY A 131 -12.13 -1.18 -3.15
CA GLY A 131 -13.13 -1.05 -2.11
C GLY A 131 -14.31 -0.15 -2.48
N GLY A 132 -15.34 -0.14 -1.64
CA GLY A 132 -16.54 0.67 -1.83
C GLY A 132 -17.57 0.10 -2.81
N PRO A 133 -18.69 0.80 -3.04
CA PRO A 133 -19.78 0.31 -3.90
C PRO A 133 -19.46 0.40 -5.39
N ARG A 134 -18.58 1.30 -5.81
CA ARG A 134 -18.14 1.51 -7.20
C ARG A 134 -16.64 1.72 -7.27
N PRO A 135 -15.85 0.64 -7.14
CA PRO A 135 -14.39 0.76 -7.16
C PRO A 135 -13.90 1.22 -8.53
N TYR A 136 -13.08 2.26 -8.56
CA TYR A 136 -12.61 2.83 -9.81
C TYR A 136 -11.60 1.92 -10.54
N GLY A 137 -10.94 1.01 -9.84
CA GLY A 137 -10.06 0.01 -10.44
C GLY A 137 -10.76 -0.91 -11.43
N TYR A 138 -12.05 -1.22 -11.20
CA TYR A 138 -12.86 -2.01 -12.14
C TYR A 138 -13.44 -1.19 -13.29
N ALA A 139 -13.37 0.14 -13.21
CA ALA A 139 -13.76 1.05 -14.29
C ALA A 139 -12.62 1.33 -15.29
N GLY A 140 -11.49 0.61 -15.19
CA GLY A 140 -10.32 0.80 -16.07
C GLY A 140 -9.46 2.03 -15.72
N LEU A 141 -9.72 2.69 -14.59
CA LEU A 141 -8.99 3.89 -14.16
C LEU A 141 -7.70 3.57 -13.37
N GLY A 142 -7.35 2.30 -13.22
CA GLY A 142 -6.17 1.88 -12.45
C GLY A 142 -4.87 2.46 -13.00
N GLU A 143 -4.66 2.40 -14.32
CA GLU A 143 -3.46 2.91 -14.97
C GLU A 143 -3.32 4.43 -14.83
N VAL A 144 -4.44 5.16 -14.94
CA VAL A 144 -4.47 6.62 -14.75
C VAL A 144 -4.06 6.98 -13.32
N MET A 145 -4.54 6.23 -12.33
CA MET A 145 -4.18 6.47 -10.93
C MET A 145 -2.73 6.10 -10.63
N VAL A 146 -2.20 5.04 -11.23
CA VAL A 146 -0.77 4.72 -11.12
C VAL A 146 0.05 5.86 -11.69
N LEU A 147 -0.26 6.36 -12.89
CA LEU A 147 0.45 7.50 -13.50
C LEU A 147 0.36 8.78 -12.65
N ALA A 148 -0.76 9.00 -11.95
CA ALA A 148 -0.95 10.19 -11.12
C ALA A 148 -0.23 10.10 -9.76
N CYS A 149 -0.02 8.87 -9.23
CA CYS A 149 0.55 8.67 -7.89
C CYS A 149 2.04 8.28 -7.91
N PHE A 150 2.59 7.82 -9.04
CA PHE A 150 3.96 7.40 -9.23
C PHE A 150 4.66 8.20 -10.35
#